data_43a7fd914a70829169fbc3d8833ced96
#
_entry.id   43a7fd914a70829169fbc3d8833ced96
#
_cell.length_a   1.000
_cell.length_b   1.000
_cell.length_c   1.000
_cell.angle_alpha   90.00
_cell.angle_beta   90.00
_cell.angle_gamma   90.00
#
_symmetry.space_group_name_H-M   'P 1'
#
loop_
_entity.id
_entity.type
_entity.pdbx_description
1 polymer ?
#
loop_
_entity_poly.entity_id
_entity_poly.type
_entity_poly.pdbx_seq_one_letter_code
_entity_poly.pdbx_strand_id
1 'polypeptide(L)'
;MSVIDRVKSHFETLKTTTIEVEEWKDEHGNPSVFYSEPLTLEERNYIIKKSNNFEDLNALVDLVIMKLLIKNEKGEMIKAFKPEDKFALRKKADGKVIDRIASLITRGDNFAEAEKK
;
A
#
# COMPACT_ATOMS: atom_id res chain seq x y z
N MET A 1 29.20 -6.44 13.40
CA MET A 1 27.77 -6.40 13.06
C MET A 1 27.31 -7.78 12.63
N SER A 2 26.25 -8.27 13.21
CA SER A 2 25.70 -9.58 12.86
C SER A 2 24.99 -9.57 11.52
N VAL A 3 24.74 -10.75 10.95
CA VAL A 3 24.00 -10.85 9.69
C VAL A 3 22.58 -10.32 9.85
N ILE A 4 21.93 -10.60 11.00
CA ILE A 4 20.57 -10.10 11.22
C ILE A 4 20.53 -8.58 11.28
N ASP A 5 21.58 -7.93 11.79
CA ASP A 5 21.63 -6.47 11.80
C ASP A 5 21.70 -5.91 10.39
N ARG A 6 22.41 -6.62 9.49
CA ARG A 6 22.46 -6.21 8.08
C ARG A 6 21.10 -6.32 7.41
N VAL A 7 20.33 -7.36 7.75
CA VAL A 7 18.97 -7.54 7.22
C VAL A 7 18.08 -6.38 7.66
N LYS A 8 18.12 -6.04 8.94
CA LYS A 8 17.32 -4.91 9.48
C LYS A 8 17.73 -3.59 8.84
N SER A 9 19.03 -3.35 8.70
CA SER A 9 19.52 -2.12 8.08
C SER A 9 19.08 -2.00 6.62
N HIS A 10 19.13 -3.10 5.89
CA HIS A 10 18.67 -3.10 4.50
C HIS A 10 17.19 -2.72 4.41
N PHE A 11 16.34 -3.31 5.24
CA PHE A 11 14.92 -3.00 5.23
C PHE A 11 14.66 -1.53 5.52
N GLU A 12 15.41 -0.96 6.47
CA GLU A 12 15.29 0.47 6.82
C GLU A 12 15.70 1.39 5.68
N THR A 13 16.54 0.92 4.75
CA THR A 13 16.95 1.73 3.59
C THR A 13 15.91 1.74 2.46
N LEU A 14 14.94 0.83 2.50
CA LEU A 14 13.91 0.78 1.46
C LEU A 14 13.01 2.01 1.55
N LYS A 15 12.74 2.59 0.38
CA LYS A 15 11.96 3.82 0.32
C LYS A 15 10.48 3.58 0.47
N THR A 16 9.81 4.53 1.09
CA THR A 16 8.35 4.58 1.10
C THR A 16 7.85 4.80 -0.32
N THR A 17 6.90 3.98 -0.74
CA THR A 17 6.28 4.11 -2.06
C THR A 17 5.24 5.22 -2.03
N THR A 18 5.28 6.11 -3.02
CA THR A 18 4.27 7.16 -3.19
C THR A 18 3.24 6.70 -4.20
N ILE A 19 1.96 6.79 -3.83
CA ILE A 19 0.85 6.31 -4.65
C ILE A 19 -0.10 7.47 -4.92
N GLU A 20 -0.20 7.89 -6.16
CA GLU A 20 -1.07 8.98 -6.57
C GLU A 20 -2.33 8.38 -7.20
N VAL A 21 -3.50 8.78 -6.69
CA VAL A 21 -4.79 8.26 -7.16
C VAL A 21 -5.61 9.40 -7.74
N GLU A 22 -5.60 9.51 -9.05
CA GLU A 22 -6.33 10.58 -9.76
C GLU A 22 -7.83 10.44 -9.63
N GLU A 23 -8.33 9.22 -9.50
CA GLU A 23 -9.76 8.94 -9.39
C GLU A 23 -10.34 9.43 -8.06
N TRP A 24 -9.50 9.56 -7.04
CA TRP A 24 -9.91 10.02 -5.71
C TRP A 24 -9.37 11.42 -5.48
N LYS A 25 -10.09 12.39 -6.00
CA LYS A 25 -9.65 13.79 -5.88
C LYS A 25 -9.92 14.33 -4.50
N ASP A 26 -9.04 15.22 -4.05
CA ASP A 26 -9.22 15.91 -2.77
C ASP A 26 -10.19 17.09 -2.92
N GLU A 27 -10.35 17.88 -1.84
CA GLU A 27 -11.25 19.03 -1.81
C GLU A 27 -10.92 20.10 -2.84
N HIS A 28 -9.66 20.13 -3.28
CA HIS A 28 -9.18 21.14 -4.23
C HIS A 28 -9.16 20.61 -5.67
N GLY A 29 -9.64 19.39 -5.90
CA GLY A 29 -9.65 18.78 -7.21
C GLY A 29 -8.32 18.16 -7.64
N ASN A 30 -7.37 18.07 -6.72
CA ASN A 30 -6.08 17.43 -6.98
C ASN A 30 -6.13 15.93 -6.66
N PRO A 31 -5.30 15.11 -7.34
CA PRO A 31 -5.24 13.70 -7.01
C PRO A 31 -4.87 13.48 -5.55
N SER A 32 -5.48 12.48 -4.91
CA SER A 32 -5.06 12.10 -3.56
C SER A 32 -3.71 11.41 -3.62
N VAL A 33 -2.83 11.75 -2.69
CA VAL A 33 -1.49 11.17 -2.62
C VAL A 33 -1.37 10.36 -1.34
N PHE A 34 -1.04 9.09 -1.53
CA PHE A 34 -0.89 8.15 -0.42
C PHE A 34 0.53 7.61 -0.38
N TYR A 35 0.86 6.94 0.69
CA TYR A 35 2.19 6.40 0.92
C TYR A 35 2.08 4.99 1.50
N SER A 36 3.06 4.17 1.24
CA SER A 36 3.13 2.83 1.81
C SER A 36 4.57 2.47 2.11
N GLU A 37 4.81 1.97 3.31
CA GLU A 37 6.09 1.39 3.65
C GLU A 37 6.21 0.03 2.98
N PRO A 38 7.45 -0.47 2.76
CA PRO A 38 7.63 -1.80 2.18
C PRO A 38 6.99 -2.89 3.03
N LEU A 39 6.56 -3.97 2.38
CA LEU A 39 6.02 -5.13 3.10
C LEU A 39 7.16 -5.95 3.71
N THR A 40 6.96 -6.39 4.96
CA THR A 40 7.84 -7.40 5.53
C THR A 40 7.50 -8.77 4.95
N LEU A 41 8.36 -9.75 5.16
CA LEU A 41 8.09 -11.13 4.73
C LEU A 41 6.79 -11.65 5.34
N GLU A 42 6.59 -11.38 6.62
CA GLU A 42 5.39 -11.83 7.33
C GLU A 42 4.12 -11.22 6.74
N GLU A 43 4.15 -9.92 6.48
CA GLU A 43 3.01 -9.22 5.87
C GLU A 43 2.72 -9.74 4.47
N ARG A 44 3.76 -9.99 3.68
CA ARG A 44 3.62 -10.52 2.33
C ARG A 44 3.00 -11.91 2.35
N ASN A 45 3.48 -12.79 3.22
CA ASN A 45 2.93 -14.13 3.35
C ASN A 45 1.47 -14.10 3.79
N TYR A 46 1.14 -13.22 4.73
CA TYR A 46 -0.23 -13.06 5.20
C TYR A 46 -1.18 -12.71 4.05
N ILE A 47 -0.78 -11.72 3.24
CA ILE A 47 -1.66 -11.26 2.17
C ILE A 47 -1.76 -12.27 1.03
N ILE A 48 -0.67 -12.98 0.72
CA ILE A 48 -0.69 -14.02 -0.31
C ILE A 48 -1.67 -15.13 0.06
N LYS A 49 -1.62 -15.58 1.31
CA LYS A 49 -2.53 -16.63 1.79
C LYS A 49 -3.97 -16.16 1.85
N LYS A 50 -4.20 -14.99 2.41
CA LYS A 50 -5.54 -14.45 2.58
C LYS A 50 -6.22 -14.13 1.26
N SER A 51 -5.44 -13.69 0.27
CA SER A 51 -5.96 -13.29 -1.03
C SER A 51 -5.92 -14.40 -2.07
N ASN A 52 -5.54 -15.61 -1.68
CA ASN A 52 -5.39 -16.72 -2.63
C ASN A 52 -4.52 -16.31 -3.81
N ASN A 53 -3.27 -15.92 -3.54
CA ASN A 53 -2.31 -15.43 -4.55
C ASN A 53 -2.79 -14.18 -5.29
N PHE A 54 -3.43 -13.26 -4.54
CA PHE A 54 -3.96 -12.00 -5.07
C PHE A 54 -5.17 -12.15 -6.00
N GLU A 55 -5.79 -13.32 -6.00
CA GLU A 55 -7.01 -13.54 -6.80
C GLU A 55 -8.25 -13.02 -6.08
N ASP A 56 -8.25 -13.02 -4.75
CA ASP A 56 -9.39 -12.53 -3.96
C ASP A 56 -9.24 -11.03 -3.73
N LEU A 57 -9.96 -10.24 -4.50
CA LEU A 57 -9.89 -8.78 -4.43
C LEU A 57 -10.42 -8.22 -3.09
N ASN A 58 -11.32 -8.95 -2.42
CA ASN A 58 -11.80 -8.52 -1.11
C ASN A 58 -10.68 -8.53 -0.06
N ALA A 59 -9.76 -9.47 -0.17
CA ALA A 59 -8.61 -9.53 0.73
C ALA A 59 -7.62 -8.38 0.46
N LEU A 60 -7.59 -7.86 -0.77
CA LEU A 60 -6.75 -6.72 -1.11
C LEU A 60 -7.20 -5.45 -0.41
N VAL A 61 -8.48 -5.33 -0.09
CA VAL A 61 -8.99 -4.22 0.72
C VAL A 61 -8.34 -4.23 2.10
N ASP A 62 -8.16 -5.42 2.68
CA ASP A 62 -7.47 -5.53 3.98
C ASP A 62 -6.03 -5.06 3.89
N LEU A 63 -5.35 -5.35 2.78
CA LEU A 63 -3.99 -4.86 2.55
C LEU A 63 -3.95 -3.34 2.48
N VAL A 64 -4.88 -2.74 1.75
CA VAL A 64 -4.97 -1.29 1.61
C VAL A 64 -5.17 -0.64 2.99
N ILE A 65 -6.11 -1.17 3.78
CA ILE A 65 -6.37 -0.65 5.13
C ILE A 65 -5.12 -0.78 6.01
N MET A 66 -4.43 -1.90 5.91
CA MET A 66 -3.28 -2.20 6.75
C MET A 66 -2.08 -1.29 6.44
N LYS A 67 -1.82 -1.01 5.18
CA LYS A 67 -0.56 -0.38 4.76
C LYS A 67 -0.67 1.06 4.25
N LEU A 68 -1.83 1.48 3.76
CA LEU A 68 -1.93 2.78 3.12
C LEU A 68 -1.90 3.91 4.14
N LEU A 69 -1.03 4.88 3.89
CA LEU A 69 -0.84 6.05 4.76
C LEU A 69 -1.14 7.33 3.99
N ILE A 70 -1.48 8.37 4.71
CA ILE A 70 -1.67 9.70 4.16
C ILE A 70 -0.98 10.70 5.10
N LYS A 71 -0.52 11.81 4.55
CA LYS A 71 0.02 12.89 5.38
C LYS A 71 -1.11 13.77 5.89
N ASN A 72 -1.10 14.04 7.19
CA ASN A 72 -2.06 14.99 7.76
C ASN A 72 -1.57 16.42 7.56
N GLU A 73 -2.30 17.40 8.08
CA GLU A 73 -1.95 18.83 7.92
C GLU A 73 -0.59 19.17 8.49
N LYS A 74 -0.12 18.41 9.48
CA LYS A 74 1.19 18.60 10.12
C LYS A 74 2.32 17.89 9.38
N GLY A 75 2.00 17.18 8.28
CA GLY A 75 2.98 16.40 7.55
C GLY A 75 3.30 15.05 8.15
N GLU A 76 2.53 14.62 9.15
CA GLU A 76 2.72 13.32 9.78
C GLU A 76 2.02 12.22 8.99
N MET A 77 2.65 11.04 8.92
CA MET A 77 2.05 9.87 8.27
C MET A 77 1.06 9.22 9.21
N ILE A 78 -0.20 9.12 8.76
CA ILE A 78 -1.26 8.45 9.52
C ILE A 78 -1.95 7.45 8.60
N LYS A 79 -2.71 6.52 9.20
CA LYS A 79 -3.48 5.56 8.41
C LYS A 79 -4.50 6.29 7.54
N ALA A 80 -4.53 5.98 6.25
CA ALA A 80 -5.48 6.58 5.33
C ALA A 80 -6.90 6.09 5.60
N PHE A 81 -7.04 4.83 5.98
CA PHE A 81 -8.35 4.21 6.24
C PHE A 81 -8.37 3.53 7.59
N LYS A 82 -9.56 3.45 8.18
CA LYS A 82 -9.80 2.74 9.42
C LYS A 82 -10.43 1.38 9.11
N PRO A 83 -10.36 0.40 10.03
CA PRO A 83 -11.01 -0.90 9.80
C PRO A 83 -12.49 -0.80 9.46
N GLU A 84 -13.19 0.16 10.01
CA GLU A 84 -14.61 0.38 9.75
C GLU A 84 -14.89 0.87 8.32
N ASP A 85 -13.87 1.35 7.60
CA ASP A 85 -14.00 1.77 6.20
C ASP A 85 -14.05 0.60 5.23
N LYS A 86 -13.81 -0.61 5.71
CA LYS A 86 -13.75 -1.82 4.87
C LYS A 86 -15.00 -2.01 4.02
N PHE A 87 -16.17 -1.83 4.62
CA PHE A 87 -17.44 -1.99 3.91
C PHE A 87 -17.54 -1.00 2.74
N ALA A 88 -17.21 0.27 3.00
CA ALA A 88 -17.29 1.29 1.96
C ALA A 88 -16.28 1.03 0.84
N LEU A 89 -15.07 0.60 1.17
CA LEU A 89 -14.07 0.27 0.17
C LEU A 89 -14.49 -0.91 -0.70
N ARG A 90 -15.16 -1.91 -0.11
CA ARG A 90 -15.61 -3.08 -0.85
C ARG A 90 -16.82 -2.77 -1.75
N LYS A 91 -17.69 -1.86 -1.32
CA LYS A 91 -18.96 -1.61 -2.00
C LYS A 91 -18.99 -0.34 -2.84
N LYS A 92 -18.16 0.64 -2.52
CA LYS A 92 -18.22 1.96 -3.13
C LYS A 92 -16.97 2.35 -3.92
N ALA A 93 -15.86 1.65 -3.75
CA ALA A 93 -14.62 1.95 -4.48
C ALA A 93 -14.56 1.14 -5.78
N ASP A 94 -13.90 1.73 -6.78
CA ASP A 94 -13.64 1.02 -8.03
C ASP A 94 -12.62 -0.09 -7.77
N GLY A 95 -12.99 -1.32 -8.11
CA GLY A 95 -12.12 -2.47 -7.92
C GLY A 95 -10.78 -2.36 -8.64
N LYS A 96 -10.76 -1.70 -9.80
CA LYS A 96 -9.52 -1.49 -10.55
C LYS A 96 -8.56 -0.57 -9.80
N VAL A 97 -9.09 0.44 -9.11
CA VAL A 97 -8.28 1.35 -8.31
C VAL A 97 -7.70 0.61 -7.12
N ILE A 98 -8.51 -0.18 -6.44
CA ILE A 98 -8.05 -0.99 -5.30
C ILE A 98 -6.96 -1.97 -5.74
N ASP A 99 -7.15 -2.64 -6.88
CA ASP A 99 -6.17 -3.57 -7.41
C ASP A 99 -4.85 -2.86 -7.74
N ARG A 100 -4.92 -1.69 -8.35
CA ARG A 100 -3.73 -0.91 -8.68
C ARG A 100 -2.98 -0.47 -7.42
N ILE A 101 -3.70 0.02 -6.41
CA ILE A 101 -3.10 0.43 -5.15
C ILE A 101 -2.43 -0.77 -4.46
N ALA A 102 -3.12 -1.89 -4.39
CA ALA A 102 -2.59 -3.10 -3.76
C ALA A 102 -1.33 -3.59 -4.49
N SER A 103 -1.32 -3.52 -5.81
CA SER A 103 -0.15 -3.91 -6.61
C SER A 103 1.04 -3.01 -6.30
N LEU A 104 0.81 -1.70 -6.19
CA LEU A 104 1.89 -0.76 -5.88
C LEU A 104 2.41 -0.97 -4.46
N ILE A 105 1.54 -1.26 -3.50
CA ILE A 105 1.95 -1.58 -2.14
C ILE A 105 2.85 -2.82 -2.12
N THR A 106 2.43 -3.85 -2.86
CA THR A 106 3.11 -5.14 -2.86
C THR A 106 4.47 -5.09 -3.55
N ARG A 107 4.54 -4.37 -4.68
CA ARG A 107 5.73 -4.35 -5.53
C ARG A 107 6.64 -3.16 -5.28
N GLY A 108 6.06 -2.04 -4.85
CA GLY A 108 6.82 -0.83 -4.56
C GLY A 108 7.50 -0.26 -5.80
N ASP A 109 8.43 0.66 -5.55
CA ASP A 109 9.16 1.33 -6.62
C ASP A 109 10.08 0.39 -7.40
N ASN A 110 10.53 -0.69 -6.76
CA ASN A 110 11.42 -1.66 -7.41
C ASN A 110 10.75 -2.36 -8.59
N PHE A 111 9.44 -2.57 -8.50
CA PHE A 111 8.69 -3.18 -9.60
C PHE A 111 8.66 -2.27 -10.82
N ALA A 112 8.43 -0.98 -10.61
CA ALA A 112 8.39 -0.01 -11.69
C ALA A 112 9.72 0.06 -12.44
N GLU A 113 10.83 0.02 -11.70
CA GLU A 113 12.16 -0.01 -12.29
C GLU A 113 12.42 -1.28 -13.10
N ALA A 114 11.98 -2.43 -12.58
CA ALA A 114 12.14 -3.70 -13.27
C ALA A 114 11.37 -3.74 -14.57
N GLU A 115 10.19 -3.15 -14.62
CA GLU A 115 9.38 -3.11 -15.86
C GLU A 115 9.98 -2.23 -16.94
N LYS A 116 10.72 -1.21 -16.56
CA LYS A 116 11.35 -0.30 -17.51
C LYS A 116 12.55 -0.91 -18.23
N LYS A 117 13.04 -2.02 -17.73
CA LYS A 117 14.15 -2.74 -18.31
C LYS A 117 13.64 -3.80 -19.28
#